data_08f85265fbe3209476004a3d8f94c815
#
_entry.id   08f85265fbe3209476004a3d8f94c815
#
_cell.length_a   1.000
_cell.length_b   1.000
_cell.length_c   1.000
_cell.angle_alpha   90.00
_cell.angle_beta   90.00
_cell.angle_gamma   90.00
#
_symmetry.space_group_name_H-M   'P 1'
#
loop_
_entity.id
_entity.type
_entity.pdbx_description
1 polymer ?
#
loop_
_entity_poly.entity_id
_entity_poly.type
_entity_poly.pdbx_seq_one_letter_code
_entity_poly.pdbx_strand_id
1 'polypeptide(L)'
;AAINELLPELNILLKNDGKMRAIEGLDEYVRVAQGDVPKLVPLKENGVSFLVPVWDGQKTGWFYDHRLNRRRVQKLSAGKRVLDIFSYIGGWGIQAAAAGAKEVVCVDASASALDLVHQQAQLNGVADKVHSLKGDAFAAMKQLHEDGERFDMVIIDPPAFIARRKDIKAGELAYQRANQLAMRLLTPEGIL
;
A
#
# COMPACT_ATOMS: atom_id res chain seq x y z
N ALA A 1 12.41 26.04 12.27
CA ALA A 1 12.15 27.45 12.60
C ALA A 1 10.92 27.96 11.83
N ALA A 2 10.96 28.12 10.49
CA ALA A 2 9.86 28.72 9.72
C ALA A 2 8.49 28.02 9.86
N ILE A 3 8.45 26.67 9.89
CA ILE A 3 7.18 25.93 10.08
C ILE A 3 6.57 26.23 11.45
N ASN A 4 7.39 26.29 12.50
CA ASN A 4 6.92 26.58 13.86
C ASN A 4 6.37 28.01 14.01
N GLU A 5 6.90 28.94 13.23
CA GLU A 5 6.42 30.34 13.23
C GLU A 5 5.08 30.47 12.51
N LEU A 6 4.91 29.73 11.41
CA LEU A 6 3.69 29.77 10.59
C LEU A 6 2.57 28.87 11.15
N LEU A 7 2.91 27.74 11.75
CA LEU A 7 1.97 26.71 12.19
C LEU A 7 2.41 26.13 13.56
N PRO A 8 2.29 26.91 14.63
CA PRO A 8 2.79 26.53 15.97
C PRO A 8 2.07 25.33 16.59
N GLU A 9 0.86 25.02 16.13
CA GLU A 9 0.03 23.92 16.66
C GLU A 9 0.35 22.57 16.03
N LEU A 10 1.24 22.50 15.02
CA LEU A 10 1.54 21.23 14.34
C LEU A 10 2.48 20.35 15.16
N ASN A 11 2.18 19.07 15.18
CA ASN A 11 3.14 18.04 15.57
C ASN A 11 4.08 17.74 14.40
N ILE A 12 5.39 17.74 14.64
CA ILE A 12 6.40 17.58 13.59
C ILE A 12 7.32 16.40 13.90
N LEU A 13 7.30 15.39 13.01
CA LEU A 13 8.26 14.30 13.00
C LEU A 13 9.29 14.53 11.89
N LEU A 14 10.55 14.52 12.24
CA LEU A 14 11.66 14.51 11.29
C LEU A 14 12.03 13.05 10.99
N LYS A 15 11.76 12.60 9.79
CA LYS A 15 12.10 11.26 9.31
C LYS A 15 13.28 11.35 8.35
N ASN A 16 14.47 11.37 8.92
CA ASN A 16 15.76 11.52 8.25
C ASN A 16 16.53 10.19 8.25
N ASP A 17 15.87 9.09 7.82
CA ASP A 17 16.37 7.72 7.79
C ASP A 17 16.71 7.23 6.37
N GLY A 18 16.83 8.14 5.43
CA GLY A 18 17.15 7.83 4.04
C GLY A 18 18.64 7.54 3.82
N LYS A 19 18.96 6.41 3.19
CA LYS A 19 20.33 5.94 2.87
C LYS A 19 21.22 6.98 2.15
N MET A 20 20.64 7.94 1.43
CA MET A 20 21.38 9.01 0.76
C MET A 20 22.08 9.94 1.75
N ARG A 21 21.54 10.08 2.97
CA ARG A 21 22.14 10.92 4.00
C ARG A 21 23.55 10.44 4.39
N ALA A 22 23.72 9.13 4.55
CA ALA A 22 25.03 8.55 4.84
C ALA A 22 26.07 8.86 3.74
N ILE A 23 25.63 8.86 2.47
CA ILE A 23 26.49 9.22 1.32
C ILE A 23 26.91 10.69 1.37
N GLU A 24 26.05 11.54 1.88
CA GLU A 24 26.31 13.00 2.06
C GLU A 24 26.99 13.33 3.40
N GLY A 25 27.37 12.32 4.20
CA GLY A 25 28.00 12.52 5.51
C GLY A 25 27.06 13.08 6.58
N LEU A 26 25.74 12.88 6.42
CA LEU A 26 24.72 13.33 7.35
C LEU A 26 24.22 12.17 8.20
N ASP A 27 23.93 12.43 9.48
CA ASP A 27 23.39 11.45 10.41
C ASP A 27 21.97 10.99 9.99
N GLU A 28 21.72 9.68 10.13
CA GLU A 28 20.37 9.10 10.00
C GLU A 28 19.67 9.17 11.37
N TYR A 29 18.43 9.68 11.39
CA TYR A 29 17.63 9.73 12.61
C TYR A 29 16.13 9.88 12.31
N VAL A 30 15.31 9.43 13.27
CA VAL A 30 13.87 9.74 13.33
C VAL A 30 13.60 10.34 14.71
N ARG A 31 13.06 11.56 14.76
CA ARG A 31 12.76 12.23 16.03
C ARG A 31 11.60 13.22 15.93
N VAL A 32 10.88 13.41 17.01
CA VAL A 32 9.91 14.50 17.15
C VAL A 32 10.67 15.83 17.27
N ALA A 33 10.33 16.78 16.43
CA ALA A 33 10.86 18.15 16.47
C ALA A 33 9.91 19.09 17.23
N GLN A 34 8.60 18.81 17.22
CA GLN A 34 7.58 19.60 17.91
C GLN A 34 6.36 18.73 18.25
N GLY A 35 5.78 18.98 19.42
CA GLY A 35 4.55 18.33 19.89
C GLY A 35 4.74 16.86 20.24
N ASP A 36 3.66 16.10 20.10
CA ASP A 36 3.62 14.65 20.33
C ASP A 36 3.11 13.93 19.06
N VAL A 37 3.89 12.97 18.57
CA VAL A 37 3.56 12.22 17.35
C VAL A 37 3.36 10.76 17.72
N PRO A 38 2.12 10.24 17.70
CA PRO A 38 1.84 8.84 17.97
C PRO A 38 2.46 7.92 16.92
N LYS A 39 2.65 6.64 17.26
CA LYS A 39 3.19 5.64 16.31
C LYS A 39 2.29 5.47 15.10
N LEU A 40 0.99 5.50 15.30
CA LEU A 40 -0.02 5.42 14.27
C LEU A 40 -0.82 6.73 14.25
N VAL A 41 -0.79 7.42 13.12
CA VAL A 41 -1.50 8.69 12.93
C VAL A 41 -2.80 8.43 12.16
N PRO A 42 -3.97 8.90 12.67
CA PRO A 42 -5.22 8.78 11.95
C PRO A 42 -5.19 9.62 10.67
N LEU A 43 -5.65 9.00 9.57
CA LEU A 43 -5.77 9.64 8.26
C LEU A 43 -7.12 9.26 7.67
N LYS A 44 -7.78 10.20 7.00
CA LYS A 44 -9.01 9.94 6.25
C LYS A 44 -8.80 10.26 4.78
N GLU A 45 -9.03 9.28 3.91
CA GLU A 45 -8.92 9.45 2.46
C GLU A 45 -10.13 8.85 1.75
N ASN A 46 -10.75 9.61 0.85
CA ASN A 46 -11.91 9.17 0.07
C ASN A 46 -13.08 8.61 0.92
N GLY A 47 -13.25 9.12 2.13
CA GLY A 47 -14.28 8.65 3.07
C GLY A 47 -13.88 7.47 3.95
N VAL A 48 -12.72 6.86 3.73
CA VAL A 48 -12.19 5.69 4.44
C VAL A 48 -11.15 6.13 5.48
N SER A 49 -11.18 5.52 6.64
CA SER A 49 -10.27 5.84 7.76
C SER A 49 -9.08 4.88 7.80
N PHE A 50 -7.91 5.42 8.11
CA PHE A 50 -6.65 4.66 8.20
C PHE A 50 -5.86 5.06 9.44
N LEU A 51 -5.04 4.15 9.93
CA LEU A 51 -3.98 4.37 10.91
C LEU A 51 -2.63 4.21 10.21
N VAL A 52 -1.88 5.30 10.12
CA VAL A 52 -0.67 5.36 9.28
C VAL A 52 0.59 5.30 10.15
N PRO A 53 1.52 4.36 9.89
CA PRO A 53 2.75 4.19 10.66
C PRO A 53 3.81 5.20 10.21
N VAL A 54 3.78 6.40 10.80
CA VAL A 54 4.69 7.50 10.38
C VAL A 54 6.14 7.31 10.83
N TRP A 55 6.39 6.53 11.89
CA TRP A 55 7.73 6.29 12.41
C TRP A 55 8.49 5.24 11.60
N ASP A 56 7.89 4.07 11.41
CA ASP A 56 8.52 2.87 10.84
C ASP A 56 7.99 2.53 9.43
N GLY A 57 7.00 3.29 8.95
CA GLY A 57 6.37 3.04 7.66
C GLY A 57 7.25 3.42 6.47
N GLN A 58 6.93 2.87 5.31
CA GLN A 58 7.58 3.25 4.06
C GLN A 58 7.34 4.73 3.76
N LYS A 59 8.37 5.45 3.31
CA LYS A 59 8.35 6.90 3.09
C LYS A 59 7.81 7.64 4.33
N THR A 60 6.70 8.35 4.20
CA THR A 60 5.99 9.04 5.28
C THR A 60 4.84 8.22 5.88
N GLY A 61 4.79 6.91 5.58
CA GLY A 61 3.74 5.99 6.02
C GLY A 61 2.54 5.90 5.07
N TRP A 62 2.38 6.85 4.15
CA TRP A 62 1.27 6.90 3.19
C TRP A 62 1.73 7.44 1.82
N PHE A 63 1.02 7.01 0.75
CA PHE A 63 1.28 7.38 -0.64
C PHE A 63 0.17 8.29 -1.15
N TYR A 64 0.29 9.60 -0.95
CA TYR A 64 -0.75 10.60 -1.29
C TYR A 64 -1.01 10.75 -2.79
N ASP A 65 -0.03 10.49 -3.62
CA ASP A 65 -0.05 10.59 -5.08
C ASP A 65 -1.11 9.69 -5.72
N HIS A 66 -1.45 8.54 -5.11
CA HIS A 66 -2.47 7.62 -5.60
C HIS A 66 -3.92 7.91 -5.17
N ARG A 67 -4.17 8.97 -4.43
CA ARG A 67 -5.50 9.30 -3.88
C ARG A 67 -6.63 9.25 -4.92
N LEU A 68 -6.43 9.87 -6.09
CA LEU A 68 -7.45 9.93 -7.15
C LEU A 68 -7.64 8.57 -7.81
N ASN A 69 -6.57 7.81 -7.99
CA ASN A 69 -6.63 6.47 -8.55
C ASN A 69 -7.38 5.53 -7.60
N ARG A 70 -7.09 5.57 -6.29
CA ARG A 70 -7.84 4.81 -5.28
C ARG A 70 -9.33 5.16 -5.28
N ARG A 71 -9.68 6.45 -5.42
CA ARG A 71 -11.09 6.87 -5.57
C ARG A 71 -11.75 6.29 -6.83
N ARG A 72 -10.99 6.14 -7.93
CA ARG A 72 -11.50 5.48 -9.14
C ARG A 72 -11.74 4.00 -8.90
N VAL A 73 -10.83 3.31 -8.23
CA VAL A 73 -11.00 1.91 -7.83
C VAL A 73 -12.26 1.73 -6.99
N GLN A 74 -12.51 2.59 -5.99
CA GLN A 74 -13.75 2.54 -5.20
C GLN A 74 -15.00 2.50 -6.09
N LYS A 75 -15.08 3.35 -7.12
CA LYS A 75 -16.23 3.43 -8.03
C LYS A 75 -16.46 2.15 -8.84
N LEU A 76 -15.45 1.33 -8.99
CA LEU A 76 -15.45 0.12 -9.81
C LEU A 76 -15.54 -1.16 -8.97
N SER A 77 -15.49 -1.08 -7.63
CA SER A 77 -15.29 -2.24 -6.75
C SER A 77 -16.58 -2.92 -6.29
N ALA A 78 -17.74 -2.25 -6.38
CA ALA A 78 -18.99 -2.79 -5.86
C ALA A 78 -19.32 -4.18 -6.44
N GLY A 79 -19.54 -5.16 -5.55
CA GLY A 79 -19.85 -6.56 -5.89
C GLY A 79 -18.70 -7.40 -6.44
N LYS A 80 -17.49 -6.84 -6.57
CA LYS A 80 -16.33 -7.49 -7.17
C LYS A 80 -15.49 -8.26 -6.15
N ARG A 81 -14.83 -9.34 -6.62
CA ARG A 81 -13.68 -9.94 -5.98
C ARG A 81 -12.43 -9.18 -6.41
N VAL A 82 -11.71 -8.62 -5.44
CA VAL A 82 -10.55 -7.74 -5.68
C VAL A 82 -9.28 -8.37 -5.11
N LEU A 83 -8.22 -8.35 -5.89
CA LEU A 83 -6.87 -8.73 -5.47
C LEU A 83 -5.98 -7.50 -5.45
N ASP A 84 -5.38 -7.19 -4.30
CA ASP A 84 -4.46 -6.06 -4.09
C ASP A 84 -3.05 -6.61 -3.85
N ILE A 85 -2.19 -6.53 -4.86
CA ILE A 85 -0.80 -7.03 -4.83
C ILE A 85 0.16 -5.90 -4.53
N PHE A 86 1.10 -6.12 -3.63
CA PHE A 86 1.95 -5.12 -2.99
C PHE A 86 1.12 -4.17 -2.13
N SER A 87 0.18 -4.75 -1.39
CA SER A 87 -0.90 -4.00 -0.72
C SER A 87 -0.41 -3.04 0.38
N TYR A 88 0.82 -3.22 0.89
CA TYR A 88 1.33 -2.48 2.04
C TYR A 88 0.29 -2.53 3.19
N ILE A 89 -0.16 -1.40 3.69
CA ILE A 89 -1.19 -1.32 4.75
C ILE A 89 -2.64 -1.35 4.21
N GLY A 90 -2.85 -1.80 2.98
CA GLY A 90 -4.16 -1.98 2.39
C GLY A 90 -4.80 -0.71 1.81
N GLY A 91 -4.00 0.26 1.40
CA GLY A 91 -4.52 1.53 0.89
C GLY A 91 -5.50 1.39 -0.27
N TRP A 92 -5.32 0.43 -1.15
CA TRP A 92 -6.22 0.13 -2.25
C TRP A 92 -7.33 -0.84 -1.84
N GLY A 93 -6.95 -1.96 -1.23
CA GLY A 93 -7.88 -3.04 -0.88
C GLY A 93 -8.94 -2.61 0.12
N ILE A 94 -8.58 -1.88 1.18
CA ILE A 94 -9.53 -1.40 2.18
C ILE A 94 -10.51 -0.40 1.57
N GLN A 95 -10.06 0.48 0.66
CA GLN A 95 -10.98 1.39 -0.04
C GLN A 95 -11.92 0.65 -0.98
N ALA A 96 -11.46 -0.42 -1.63
CA ALA A 96 -12.33 -1.29 -2.44
C ALA A 96 -13.37 -2.00 -1.57
N ALA A 97 -12.98 -2.56 -0.41
CA ALA A 97 -13.89 -3.21 0.53
C ALA A 97 -14.95 -2.24 1.08
N ALA A 98 -14.53 -1.04 1.51
CA ALA A 98 -15.43 0.01 2.00
C ALA A 98 -16.42 0.50 0.92
N ALA A 99 -16.05 0.40 -0.35
CA ALA A 99 -16.92 0.74 -1.49
C ALA A 99 -17.84 -0.42 -1.94
N GLY A 100 -17.91 -1.51 -1.18
CA GLY A 100 -18.84 -2.61 -1.43
C GLY A 100 -18.27 -3.75 -2.26
N ALA A 101 -16.96 -3.92 -2.33
CA ALA A 101 -16.38 -5.16 -2.86
C ALA A 101 -16.95 -6.37 -2.12
N LYS A 102 -17.15 -7.48 -2.86
CA LYS A 102 -17.65 -8.74 -2.29
C LYS A 102 -16.59 -9.40 -1.41
N GLU A 103 -15.36 -9.35 -1.87
CA GLU A 103 -14.19 -9.93 -1.23
C GLU A 103 -12.93 -9.18 -1.66
N VAL A 104 -11.98 -9.01 -0.76
CA VAL A 104 -10.67 -8.41 -1.04
C VAL A 104 -9.59 -9.30 -0.48
N VAL A 105 -8.59 -9.64 -1.29
CA VAL A 105 -7.37 -10.33 -0.87
C VAL A 105 -6.19 -9.37 -1.01
N CYS A 106 -5.56 -9.04 0.12
CA CYS A 106 -4.37 -8.20 0.18
C CYS A 106 -3.11 -9.06 0.28
N VAL A 107 -2.16 -8.86 -0.60
CA VAL A 107 -0.88 -9.61 -0.64
C VAL A 107 0.28 -8.68 -0.38
N ASP A 108 1.08 -8.99 0.63
CA ASP A 108 2.33 -8.29 0.93
C ASP A 108 3.36 -9.22 1.58
N ALA A 109 4.63 -8.91 1.44
CA ALA A 109 5.72 -9.66 2.08
C ALA A 109 5.88 -9.32 3.57
N SER A 110 5.44 -8.13 3.99
CA SER A 110 5.56 -7.62 5.35
C SER A 110 4.39 -8.06 6.22
N ALA A 111 4.67 -8.89 7.24
CA ALA A 111 3.67 -9.27 8.24
C ALA A 111 3.10 -8.05 8.97
N SER A 112 3.96 -7.11 9.36
CA SER A 112 3.52 -5.89 10.07
C SER A 112 2.63 -4.98 9.22
N ALA A 113 2.83 -4.96 7.91
CA ALA A 113 1.92 -4.27 6.99
C ALA A 113 0.55 -4.96 6.93
N LEU A 114 0.52 -6.29 6.87
CA LEU A 114 -0.72 -7.06 6.86
C LEU A 114 -1.47 -7.00 8.20
N ASP A 115 -0.76 -6.90 9.34
CA ASP A 115 -1.38 -6.63 10.64
C ASP A 115 -2.13 -5.28 10.62
N LEU A 116 -1.57 -4.27 9.94
CA LEU A 116 -2.25 -3.00 9.73
C LEU A 116 -3.43 -3.15 8.75
N VAL A 117 -3.36 -3.98 7.70
CA VAL A 117 -4.53 -4.29 6.85
C VAL A 117 -5.70 -4.77 7.69
N HIS A 118 -5.48 -5.70 8.63
CA HIS A 118 -6.52 -6.20 9.53
C HIS A 118 -7.10 -5.10 10.42
N GLN A 119 -6.24 -4.25 11.00
CA GLN A 119 -6.69 -3.12 11.81
C GLN A 119 -7.52 -2.12 10.99
N GLN A 120 -7.11 -1.81 9.75
CA GLN A 120 -7.87 -0.94 8.85
C GLN A 120 -9.23 -1.56 8.49
N ALA A 121 -9.27 -2.87 8.24
CA ALA A 121 -10.50 -3.58 7.93
C ALA A 121 -11.49 -3.51 9.10
N GLN A 122 -11.02 -3.70 10.33
CA GLN A 122 -11.83 -3.54 11.54
C GLN A 122 -12.30 -2.10 11.72
N LEU A 123 -11.41 -1.12 11.57
CA LEU A 123 -11.72 0.31 11.72
C LEU A 123 -12.85 0.78 10.77
N ASN A 124 -12.94 0.17 9.59
CA ASN A 124 -13.93 0.51 8.56
C ASN A 124 -15.13 -0.46 8.52
N GLY A 125 -15.23 -1.45 9.43
CA GLY A 125 -16.33 -2.39 9.48
C GLY A 125 -16.42 -3.35 8.30
N VAL A 126 -15.27 -3.73 7.71
CA VAL A 126 -15.18 -4.60 6.52
C VAL A 126 -14.30 -5.84 6.76
N ALA A 127 -14.04 -6.18 8.01
CA ALA A 127 -13.14 -7.26 8.38
C ALA A 127 -13.61 -8.65 7.88
N ASP A 128 -14.90 -8.83 7.68
CA ASP A 128 -15.51 -10.05 7.14
C ASP A 128 -15.23 -10.29 5.65
N LYS A 129 -14.80 -9.25 4.93
CA LYS A 129 -14.57 -9.27 3.48
C LYS A 129 -13.09 -9.18 3.10
N VAL A 130 -12.21 -8.83 4.05
CA VAL A 130 -10.79 -8.59 3.77
C VAL A 130 -9.95 -9.72 4.31
N HIS A 131 -9.22 -10.37 3.42
CA HIS A 131 -8.27 -11.42 3.71
C HIS A 131 -6.86 -10.96 3.38
N SER A 132 -5.86 -11.52 4.05
CA SER A 132 -4.46 -11.25 3.77
C SER A 132 -3.69 -12.53 3.44
N LEU A 133 -2.76 -12.42 2.50
CA LEU A 133 -1.84 -13.48 2.13
C LEU A 133 -0.41 -12.94 2.23
N LYS A 134 0.35 -13.45 3.20
CA LYS A 134 1.76 -13.09 3.36
C LYS A 134 2.62 -13.86 2.39
N GLY A 135 3.39 -13.17 1.58
CA GLY A 135 4.33 -13.83 0.67
C GLY A 135 4.97 -12.88 -0.33
N ASP A 136 5.93 -13.43 -1.08
CA ASP A 136 6.42 -12.76 -2.29
C ASP A 136 5.29 -12.65 -3.32
N ALA A 137 5.12 -11.47 -3.88
CA ALA A 137 4.01 -11.18 -4.79
C ALA A 137 3.97 -12.08 -6.03
N PHE A 138 5.13 -12.41 -6.61
CA PHE A 138 5.21 -13.28 -7.78
C PHE A 138 4.87 -14.73 -7.44
N ALA A 139 5.33 -15.21 -6.29
CA ALA A 139 5.02 -16.55 -5.80
C ALA A 139 3.54 -16.66 -5.43
N ALA A 140 2.98 -15.66 -4.75
CA ALA A 140 1.57 -15.60 -4.38
C ALA A 140 0.65 -15.60 -5.61
N MET A 141 0.94 -14.76 -6.63
CA MET A 141 0.16 -14.75 -7.86
C MET A 141 0.19 -16.08 -8.62
N LYS A 142 1.33 -16.78 -8.62
CA LYS A 142 1.42 -18.11 -9.21
C LYS A 142 0.57 -19.12 -8.46
N GLN A 143 0.70 -19.16 -7.14
CA GLN A 143 -0.05 -20.07 -6.29
C GLN A 143 -1.56 -19.86 -6.45
N LEU A 144 -2.03 -18.62 -6.37
CA LEU A 144 -3.45 -18.28 -6.59
C LEU A 144 -3.93 -18.75 -7.96
N HIS A 145 -3.10 -18.64 -9.00
CA HIS A 145 -3.45 -19.14 -10.33
C HIS A 145 -3.55 -20.68 -10.40
N GLU A 146 -2.60 -21.38 -9.76
CA GLU A 146 -2.56 -22.85 -9.65
C GLU A 146 -3.75 -23.39 -8.85
N ASP A 147 -4.16 -22.65 -7.81
CA ASP A 147 -5.36 -22.93 -7.01
C ASP A 147 -6.69 -22.63 -7.74
N GLY A 148 -6.61 -22.12 -8.97
CA GLY A 148 -7.79 -21.81 -9.80
C GLY A 148 -8.48 -20.49 -9.43
N GLU A 149 -7.89 -19.67 -8.55
CA GLU A 149 -8.48 -18.41 -8.14
C GLU A 149 -8.60 -17.40 -9.30
N ARG A 150 -9.70 -16.66 -9.32
CA ARG A 150 -9.98 -15.59 -10.30
C ARG A 150 -10.61 -14.40 -9.60
N PHE A 151 -10.29 -13.21 -10.11
CA PHE A 151 -10.71 -11.93 -9.56
C PHE A 151 -11.33 -11.05 -10.65
N ASP A 152 -12.32 -10.26 -10.25
CA ASP A 152 -12.95 -9.28 -11.14
C ASP A 152 -12.11 -8.01 -11.27
N MET A 153 -11.20 -7.79 -10.32
CA MET A 153 -10.25 -6.70 -10.33
C MET A 153 -8.94 -7.15 -9.69
N VAL A 154 -7.83 -6.86 -10.37
CA VAL A 154 -6.48 -7.03 -9.82
C VAL A 154 -5.78 -5.68 -9.82
N ILE A 155 -5.24 -5.30 -8.68
CA ILE A 155 -4.47 -4.06 -8.49
C ILE A 155 -3.02 -4.48 -8.27
N ILE A 156 -2.09 -3.93 -9.05
CA ILE A 156 -0.66 -4.10 -8.87
C ILE A 156 0.01 -2.73 -8.77
N ASP A 157 0.57 -2.43 -7.61
CA ASP A 157 1.31 -1.20 -7.33
C ASP A 157 2.71 -1.55 -6.80
N PRO A 158 3.59 -2.08 -7.68
CA PRO A 158 4.87 -2.64 -7.27
C PRO A 158 5.86 -1.56 -6.83
N PRO A 159 6.87 -1.93 -6.02
CA PRO A 159 8.01 -1.06 -5.79
C PRO A 159 8.78 -0.82 -7.09
N ALA A 160 9.62 0.20 -7.11
CA ALA A 160 10.47 0.47 -8.26
C ALA A 160 11.44 -0.69 -8.51
N PHE A 161 11.19 -1.50 -9.54
CA PHE A 161 12.09 -2.58 -9.95
C PHE A 161 13.37 -2.07 -10.63
N ILE A 162 13.39 -0.81 -11.08
CA ILE A 162 14.54 -0.15 -11.69
C ILE A 162 15.09 0.89 -10.73
N ALA A 163 16.06 0.49 -9.91
CA ALA A 163 16.71 1.41 -8.96
C ALA A 163 17.91 2.16 -9.59
N ARG A 164 18.60 1.54 -10.57
CA ARG A 164 19.80 2.08 -11.20
C ARG A 164 19.78 1.77 -12.70
N ARG A 165 20.51 2.56 -13.50
CA ARG A 165 20.58 2.41 -14.96
C ARG A 165 20.96 0.99 -15.41
N LYS A 166 21.83 0.30 -14.68
CA LYS A 166 22.22 -1.09 -14.97
C LYS A 166 21.10 -2.10 -14.77
N ASP A 167 20.07 -1.76 -14.00
CA ASP A 167 18.98 -2.66 -13.63
C ASP A 167 17.78 -2.57 -14.62
N ILE A 168 17.86 -1.72 -15.67
CA ILE A 168 16.75 -1.44 -16.61
C ILE A 168 16.19 -2.74 -17.20
N LYS A 169 17.02 -3.56 -17.86
CA LYS A 169 16.54 -4.79 -18.51
C LYS A 169 15.87 -5.77 -17.53
N ALA A 170 16.46 -5.96 -16.36
CA ALA A 170 15.90 -6.84 -15.34
C ALA A 170 14.59 -6.29 -14.77
N GLY A 171 14.53 -4.97 -14.56
CA GLY A 171 13.33 -4.30 -14.07
C GLY A 171 12.18 -4.31 -15.07
N GLU A 172 12.45 -4.08 -16.36
CA GLU A 172 11.44 -4.21 -17.43
C GLU A 172 10.84 -5.62 -17.47
N LEU A 173 11.67 -6.65 -17.39
CA LEU A 173 11.21 -8.04 -17.30
C LEU A 173 10.38 -8.30 -16.04
N ALA A 174 10.73 -7.69 -14.90
CA ALA A 174 9.95 -7.82 -13.67
C ALA A 174 8.57 -7.16 -13.80
N TYR A 175 8.49 -5.95 -14.38
CA TYR A 175 7.20 -5.30 -14.67
C TYR A 175 6.36 -6.12 -15.65
N GLN A 176 6.95 -6.60 -16.74
CA GLN A 176 6.27 -7.47 -17.70
C GLN A 176 5.71 -8.72 -17.03
N ARG A 177 6.52 -9.41 -16.22
CA ARG A 177 6.13 -10.62 -15.50
C ARG A 177 5.01 -10.35 -14.50
N ALA A 178 5.08 -9.25 -13.73
CA ALA A 178 4.04 -8.88 -12.78
C ALA A 178 2.69 -8.70 -13.49
N ASN A 179 2.66 -7.94 -14.59
CA ASN A 179 1.46 -7.75 -15.39
C ASN A 179 0.92 -9.06 -16.00
N GLN A 180 1.80 -9.91 -16.54
CA GLN A 180 1.39 -11.21 -17.09
C GLN A 180 0.75 -12.13 -16.05
N LEU A 181 1.31 -12.19 -14.84
CA LEU A 181 0.75 -13.00 -13.76
C LEU A 181 -0.59 -12.42 -13.28
N ALA A 182 -0.68 -11.11 -13.12
CA ALA A 182 -1.92 -10.44 -12.74
C ALA A 182 -3.05 -10.68 -13.76
N MET A 183 -2.76 -10.55 -15.06
CA MET A 183 -3.74 -10.81 -16.12
C MET A 183 -4.27 -12.25 -16.13
N ARG A 184 -3.45 -13.24 -15.73
CA ARG A 184 -3.89 -14.64 -15.62
C ARG A 184 -4.88 -14.89 -14.48
N LEU A 185 -4.93 -14.00 -13.52
CA LEU A 185 -5.83 -14.04 -12.37
C LEU A 185 -7.16 -13.33 -12.61
N LEU A 186 -7.31 -12.62 -13.74
CA LEU A 186 -8.55 -11.95 -14.07
C LEU A 186 -9.62 -12.92 -14.60
N THR A 187 -10.87 -12.61 -14.27
CA THR A 187 -12.03 -13.11 -15.00
C THR A 187 -12.05 -12.55 -16.43
N PRO A 188 -12.82 -13.11 -17.39
CA PRO A 188 -12.85 -12.63 -18.77
C PRO A 188 -13.16 -11.13 -18.94
N GLU A 189 -13.96 -10.54 -18.04
CA GLU A 189 -14.30 -9.12 -18.01
C GLU A 189 -13.60 -8.37 -16.87
N GLY A 190 -12.54 -8.96 -16.33
CA GLY A 190 -11.80 -8.41 -15.20
C GLY A 190 -11.01 -7.14 -15.57
N ILE A 191 -10.71 -6.34 -14.56
CA ILE A 191 -10.00 -5.05 -14.67
C ILE A 191 -8.62 -5.19 -14.02
N LEU A 192 -7.55 -4.78 -14.72
CA LEU A 192 -6.21 -4.61 -14.21
C LEU A 192 -5.92 -3.13 -14.02
#